data_16659911c9741b704ba2034c37de4294
#
_entry.id   16659911c9741b704ba2034c37de4294
#
_cell.length_a   1.000
_cell.length_b   1.000
_cell.length_c   1.000
_cell.angle_alpha   90.00
_cell.angle_beta   90.00
_cell.angle_gamma   90.00
#
_symmetry.space_group_name_H-M   'P 1'
#
loop_
_entity.id
_entity.type
_entity.pdbx_description
1 polymer ?
#
loop_
_entity_poly.entity_id
_entity_poly.type
_entity_poly.pdbx_seq_one_letter_code
_entity_poly.pdbx_strand_id
1 'polypeptide(L)'
;MAASMDETRAPPVVRANFPSRYPSGIPRPEGVLPRGVRGVLSLEDLEPAARRRLPRFLFGFISGGVETNEAREGNRAAFARRRLLPRVLVDTSARSQATTLFGHGYASSFGVAPMGGVALAAFEGDLQLARAAAAANIPYVLSGASLVPLEAVIAANPNAWFQAYIPGDRVHIGALVERVGRAGYGTLVVTADVPVPANRENNVRNGWSLPLRPSPTLAYESLIHPGWLFGTWLATLKKNGMPHFENMAASRGAPVLSANAERSFGSRDALSWVDMAWIRKRWAGKLVLKGLLAPEDARRAQETGFDGIIVSNHGGRQLDFSVASLDALAGVKEEAGEMTVMLDGGVRRGTDVIKALALGADFVFLGRPFIYAAALGGEMGARHAIALLSEEIDRDLALIGCGGLGDLDARFLTGI
;
A
#
# COMPACT_ATOMS: atom_id res chain seq x y z
N MET A 1 -29.66 47.40 18.58
CA MET A 1 -28.67 46.62 19.32
C MET A 1 -28.56 45.27 18.63
N ALA A 2 -27.60 45.11 17.73
CA ALA A 2 -27.35 43.86 17.00
C ALA A 2 -26.17 43.18 17.72
N ALA A 3 -26.43 41.96 18.18
CA ALA A 3 -25.37 41.13 18.81
C ALA A 3 -24.48 40.56 17.70
N SER A 4 -23.18 40.90 17.75
CA SER A 4 -22.16 40.33 16.89
C SER A 4 -21.93 38.87 17.30
N MET A 5 -22.19 37.94 16.37
CA MET A 5 -21.78 36.55 16.52
C MET A 5 -20.26 36.48 16.29
N ASP A 6 -19.54 36.07 17.30
CA ASP A 6 -18.10 35.81 17.25
C ASP A 6 -17.86 34.44 16.59
N GLU A 7 -17.50 34.45 15.29
CA GLU A 7 -17.28 33.25 14.45
C GLU A 7 -15.84 32.66 14.55
N THR A 8 -15.06 33.02 15.56
CA THR A 8 -13.62 32.63 15.60
C THR A 8 -13.25 31.50 16.55
N ARG A 9 -14.20 30.84 17.19
CA ARG A 9 -13.89 29.68 18.04
C ARG A 9 -13.94 28.37 17.25
N ALA A 10 -12.74 27.85 16.92
CA ALA A 10 -12.63 26.45 16.48
C ALA A 10 -13.31 25.54 17.51
N PRO A 11 -14.06 24.51 17.06
CA PRO A 11 -14.75 23.61 17.97
C PRO A 11 -13.76 22.96 18.95
N PRO A 12 -14.16 22.73 20.20
CA PRO A 12 -13.28 22.14 21.21
C PRO A 12 -12.79 20.78 20.71
N VAL A 13 -11.47 20.58 20.74
CA VAL A 13 -10.85 19.29 20.47
C VAL A 13 -11.38 18.32 21.52
N VAL A 14 -12.38 17.53 21.16
CA VAL A 14 -12.87 16.42 21.97
C VAL A 14 -11.70 15.45 22.09
N ARG A 15 -10.99 15.48 23.20
CA ARG A 15 -10.09 14.40 23.60
C ARG A 15 -10.97 13.21 23.91
N ALA A 16 -11.20 12.36 22.92
CA ALA A 16 -11.81 11.07 23.13
C ALA A 16 -10.81 10.16 23.85
N ASN A 17 -10.64 10.39 25.16
CA ASN A 17 -10.10 9.38 26.07
C ASN A 17 -11.18 8.32 26.26
N PHE A 18 -11.48 7.57 25.21
CA PHE A 18 -12.14 6.29 25.40
C PHE A 18 -11.05 5.28 25.77
N PRO A 19 -11.13 4.62 26.96
CA PRO A 19 -10.32 3.43 27.22
C PRO A 19 -10.53 2.51 26.01
N SER A 20 -9.47 1.81 25.57
CA SER A 20 -9.56 0.97 24.37
C SER A 20 -10.68 -0.06 24.56
N ARG A 21 -11.86 0.22 23.99
CA ARG A 21 -13.00 -0.71 23.97
C ARG A 21 -12.82 -1.77 22.88
N TYR A 22 -11.63 -1.83 22.29
CA TYR A 22 -11.29 -2.69 21.18
C TYR A 22 -10.18 -3.64 21.58
N PRO A 23 -10.52 -4.82 22.15
CA PRO A 23 -9.54 -5.73 22.77
C PRO A 23 -8.52 -6.28 21.78
N SER A 24 -8.87 -6.39 20.48
CA SER A 24 -7.96 -6.88 19.44
C SER A 24 -7.37 -5.78 18.56
N GLY A 25 -7.68 -4.51 18.84
CA GLY A 25 -7.19 -3.38 18.06
C GLY A 25 -5.72 -3.07 18.32
N ILE A 26 -4.99 -2.65 17.28
CA ILE A 26 -3.63 -2.13 17.41
C ILE A 26 -3.70 -0.80 18.17
N PRO A 27 -2.90 -0.58 19.22
CA PRO A 27 -2.99 0.62 20.05
C PRO A 27 -2.66 1.89 19.25
N ARG A 28 -3.37 2.97 19.58
CA ARG A 28 -3.05 4.30 19.03
C ARG A 28 -1.66 4.74 19.49
N PRO A 29 -0.93 5.48 18.65
CA PRO A 29 0.38 5.99 19.03
C PRO A 29 0.26 6.93 20.23
N GLU A 30 1.19 6.80 21.17
CA GLU A 30 1.29 7.70 22.32
C GLU A 30 1.79 9.09 21.92
N GLY A 31 1.40 10.12 22.67
CA GLY A 31 1.84 11.49 22.48
C GLY A 31 0.90 12.34 21.61
N VAL A 32 1.41 13.52 21.22
CA VAL A 32 0.62 14.50 20.45
C VAL A 32 0.71 14.21 18.97
N LEU A 33 -0.42 13.92 18.35
CA LEU A 33 -0.48 13.69 16.90
C LEU A 33 -0.01 14.95 16.13
N PRO A 34 0.75 14.77 15.04
CA PRO A 34 1.09 15.86 14.12
C PRO A 34 -0.15 16.58 13.62
N ARG A 35 -0.04 17.92 13.42
CA ARG A 35 -1.18 18.76 12.99
C ARG A 35 -1.88 18.21 11.75
N GLY A 36 -1.12 17.62 10.81
CA GLY A 36 -1.66 17.08 9.55
C GLY A 36 -2.63 15.93 9.71
N VAL A 37 -2.60 15.20 10.84
CA VAL A 37 -3.45 14.01 11.08
C VAL A 37 -4.39 14.14 12.27
N ARG A 38 -4.38 15.27 13.01
CA ARG A 38 -5.23 15.44 14.22
C ARG A 38 -6.73 15.32 13.95
N GLY A 39 -7.18 15.76 12.78
CA GLY A 39 -8.58 15.73 12.39
C GLY A 39 -8.95 14.50 11.53
N VAL A 40 -8.03 13.55 11.35
CA VAL A 40 -8.24 12.33 10.58
C VAL A 40 -8.95 11.31 11.47
N LEU A 41 -10.16 10.93 11.09
CA LEU A 41 -11.01 9.98 11.80
C LEU A 41 -11.12 8.64 11.05
N SER A 42 -10.77 8.63 9.76
CA SER A 42 -10.78 7.47 8.87
C SER A 42 -9.68 7.58 7.82
N LEU A 43 -9.38 6.48 7.14
CA LEU A 43 -8.40 6.52 6.04
C LEU A 43 -8.88 7.36 4.84
N GLU A 44 -10.18 7.59 4.70
CA GLU A 44 -10.73 8.42 3.62
C GLU A 44 -10.43 9.91 3.81
N ASP A 45 -10.26 10.37 5.05
CA ASP A 45 -9.91 11.75 5.36
C ASP A 45 -8.47 12.11 4.96
N LEU A 46 -7.61 11.09 4.77
CA LEU A 46 -6.21 11.27 4.44
C LEU A 46 -6.00 11.85 3.04
N GLU A 47 -6.77 11.44 2.04
CA GLU A 47 -6.62 11.91 0.66
C GLU A 47 -6.87 13.41 0.52
N PRO A 48 -8.01 13.98 0.97
CA PRO A 48 -8.24 15.41 0.91
C PRO A 48 -7.26 16.23 1.77
N ALA A 49 -6.78 15.67 2.90
CA ALA A 49 -5.75 16.32 3.70
C ALA A 49 -4.40 16.33 2.99
N ALA A 50 -3.98 15.23 2.37
CA ALA A 50 -2.75 15.12 1.60
C ALA A 50 -2.76 16.02 0.35
N ARG A 51 -3.92 16.21 -0.29
CA ARG A 51 -4.09 17.15 -1.41
C ARG A 51 -3.71 18.58 -1.04
N ARG A 52 -3.98 19.02 0.19
CA ARG A 52 -3.59 20.35 0.68
C ARG A 52 -2.12 20.44 1.09
N ARG A 53 -1.48 19.31 1.36
CA ARG A 53 -0.10 19.23 1.86
C ARG A 53 0.93 19.09 0.74
N LEU A 54 0.59 18.32 -0.29
CA LEU A 54 1.51 17.93 -1.36
C LEU A 54 1.36 18.84 -2.58
N PRO A 55 2.45 19.19 -3.28
CA PRO A 55 2.37 19.84 -4.56
C PRO A 55 1.50 19.05 -5.55
N ARG A 56 0.79 19.76 -6.43
CA ARG A 56 -0.17 19.18 -7.37
C ARG A 56 0.41 18.04 -8.20
N PHE A 57 1.63 18.20 -8.71
CA PHE A 57 2.28 17.17 -9.52
C PHE A 57 2.48 15.86 -8.75
N LEU A 58 2.88 15.94 -7.50
CA LEU A 58 3.13 14.78 -6.64
C LEU A 58 1.83 14.16 -6.14
N PHE A 59 0.88 14.98 -5.71
CA PHE A 59 -0.45 14.48 -5.34
C PHE A 59 -1.13 13.78 -6.51
N GLY A 60 -1.10 14.38 -7.72
CA GLY A 60 -1.65 13.77 -8.93
C GLY A 60 -0.98 12.45 -9.31
N PHE A 61 0.34 12.34 -9.14
CA PHE A 61 1.06 11.09 -9.33
C PHE A 61 0.59 9.98 -8.38
N ILE A 62 0.36 10.31 -7.10
CA ILE A 62 -0.07 9.33 -6.08
C ILE A 62 -1.55 8.96 -6.26
N SER A 63 -2.43 9.96 -6.38
CA SER A 63 -3.88 9.76 -6.41
C SER A 63 -4.41 9.23 -7.74
N GLY A 64 -3.73 9.55 -8.84
CA GLY A 64 -4.17 9.21 -10.20
C GLY A 64 -4.22 7.71 -10.48
N GLY A 65 -5.08 7.35 -11.43
CA GLY A 65 -5.12 6.06 -12.12
C GLY A 65 -4.48 6.16 -13.51
N VAL A 66 -4.96 5.33 -14.41
CA VAL A 66 -4.59 5.27 -15.82
C VAL A 66 -5.77 5.80 -16.65
N GLU A 67 -5.48 6.43 -17.79
CA GLU A 67 -6.46 6.94 -18.77
C GLU A 67 -7.67 7.63 -18.13
N THR A 68 -8.88 7.03 -18.23
CA THR A 68 -10.13 7.62 -17.70
C THR A 68 -10.33 7.39 -16.20
N ASN A 69 -9.52 6.57 -15.55
CA ASN A 69 -9.58 6.14 -14.13
C ASN A 69 -10.68 5.13 -13.81
N GLU A 70 -11.33 4.51 -14.79
CA GLU A 70 -12.41 3.54 -14.58
C GLU A 70 -11.96 2.34 -13.73
N ALA A 71 -10.75 1.79 -13.98
CA ALA A 71 -10.21 0.71 -13.16
C ALA A 71 -9.99 1.14 -11.69
N ARG A 72 -9.60 2.40 -11.42
CA ARG A 72 -9.46 2.93 -10.06
C ARG A 72 -10.81 3.07 -9.37
N GLU A 73 -11.79 3.60 -10.06
CA GLU A 73 -13.15 3.82 -9.54
C GLU A 73 -13.90 2.50 -9.40
N GLY A 74 -13.72 1.59 -10.36
CA GLY A 74 -14.23 0.23 -10.33
C GLY A 74 -13.78 -0.55 -9.09
N ASN A 75 -12.53 -0.39 -8.66
CA ASN A 75 -12.06 -0.98 -7.40
C ASN A 75 -12.88 -0.49 -6.18
N ARG A 76 -13.23 0.79 -6.11
CA ARG A 76 -14.07 1.32 -5.02
C ARG A 76 -15.51 0.85 -5.15
N ALA A 77 -16.05 0.88 -6.36
CA ALA A 77 -17.41 0.43 -6.65
C ALA A 77 -17.61 -1.06 -6.33
N ALA A 78 -16.60 -1.90 -6.53
CA ALA A 78 -16.66 -3.32 -6.19
C ALA A 78 -16.92 -3.56 -4.69
N PHE A 79 -16.29 -2.80 -3.81
CA PHE A 79 -16.59 -2.84 -2.37
C PHE A 79 -17.98 -2.28 -2.04
N ALA A 80 -18.40 -1.21 -2.74
CA ALA A 80 -19.69 -0.57 -2.47
C ALA A 80 -20.89 -1.46 -2.86
N ARG A 81 -20.75 -2.31 -3.88
CA ARG A 81 -21.81 -3.25 -4.30
C ARG A 81 -22.10 -4.34 -3.27
N ARG A 82 -21.13 -4.75 -2.49
CA ARG A 82 -21.25 -5.82 -1.49
C ARG A 82 -21.70 -5.26 -0.16
N ARG A 83 -22.70 -5.89 0.46
CA ARG A 83 -23.23 -5.49 1.77
C ARG A 83 -22.89 -6.54 2.80
N LEU A 84 -22.60 -6.09 4.03
CA LEU A 84 -22.43 -6.97 5.18
C LEU A 84 -23.81 -7.35 5.72
N LEU A 85 -23.99 -8.62 6.08
CA LEU A 85 -25.20 -9.18 6.70
C LEU A 85 -24.89 -9.47 8.19
N PRO A 86 -25.27 -8.59 9.12
CA PRO A 86 -25.01 -8.80 10.55
C PRO A 86 -25.81 -9.96 11.14
N ARG A 87 -25.20 -10.67 12.08
CA ARG A 87 -25.85 -11.62 12.97
C ARG A 87 -25.94 -11.04 14.36
N VAL A 88 -27.07 -11.20 15.03
CA VAL A 88 -27.31 -10.66 16.36
C VAL A 88 -27.19 -11.73 17.42
N LEU A 89 -26.95 -11.32 18.69
CA LEU A 89 -26.87 -12.20 19.87
C LEU A 89 -25.74 -13.24 19.75
N VAL A 90 -24.66 -12.92 19.05
CA VAL A 90 -23.43 -13.70 19.01
C VAL A 90 -22.44 -13.12 20.02
N ASP A 91 -21.87 -13.97 20.86
CA ASP A 91 -20.81 -13.55 21.77
C ASP A 91 -19.52 -13.26 20.98
N THR A 92 -19.13 -12.01 20.94
CA THR A 92 -17.91 -11.51 20.28
C THR A 92 -16.91 -10.92 21.27
N SER A 93 -17.06 -11.23 22.58
CA SER A 93 -16.21 -10.68 23.64
C SER A 93 -14.74 -11.10 23.51
N ALA A 94 -14.48 -12.29 22.98
CA ALA A 94 -13.14 -12.84 22.72
C ALA A 94 -12.66 -12.69 21.26
N ARG A 95 -13.30 -11.81 20.47
CA ARG A 95 -12.93 -11.63 19.06
C ARG A 95 -11.47 -11.22 18.86
N SER A 96 -10.89 -11.68 17.76
CA SER A 96 -9.50 -11.38 17.41
C SER A 96 -9.36 -11.11 15.91
N GLN A 97 -8.52 -10.15 15.55
CA GLN A 97 -8.09 -9.90 14.19
C GLN A 97 -6.65 -10.38 13.93
N ALA A 98 -6.03 -11.03 14.91
CA ALA A 98 -4.71 -11.63 14.74
C ALA A 98 -4.76 -12.77 13.71
N THR A 99 -3.71 -12.88 12.91
CA THR A 99 -3.61 -13.90 11.86
C THR A 99 -2.17 -14.36 11.67
N THR A 100 -1.98 -15.44 10.95
CA THR A 100 -0.66 -15.96 10.58
C THR A 100 -0.50 -15.90 9.06
N LEU A 101 0.63 -15.39 8.59
CA LEU A 101 0.97 -15.30 7.19
C LEU A 101 2.40 -15.79 6.98
N PHE A 102 2.57 -16.83 6.16
CA PHE A 102 3.86 -17.50 5.92
C PHE A 102 4.61 -17.94 7.20
N GLY A 103 3.86 -18.37 8.23
CA GLY A 103 4.41 -18.80 9.51
C GLY A 103 4.74 -17.67 10.49
N HIS A 104 4.54 -16.41 10.13
CA HIS A 104 4.69 -15.26 11.02
C HIS A 104 3.34 -14.79 11.55
N GLY A 105 3.21 -14.62 12.88
CA GLY A 105 2.00 -14.09 13.53
C GLY A 105 1.94 -12.56 13.42
N TYR A 106 0.85 -12.03 12.86
CA TYR A 106 0.57 -10.60 12.74
C TYR A 106 -0.61 -10.17 13.61
N ALA A 107 -0.60 -8.92 14.03
CA ALA A 107 -1.63 -8.36 14.90
C ALA A 107 -2.96 -8.11 14.15
N SER A 108 -2.96 -8.07 12.83
CA SER A 108 -4.16 -7.88 12.01
C SER A 108 -3.94 -8.44 10.61
N SER A 109 -5.03 -8.64 9.86
CA SER A 109 -5.04 -9.20 8.51
C SER A 109 -4.81 -8.16 7.39
N PHE A 110 -4.19 -7.03 7.72
CA PHE A 110 -3.81 -6.04 6.71
C PHE A 110 -2.35 -5.60 6.83
N GLY A 111 -1.79 -5.13 5.73
CA GLY A 111 -0.42 -4.65 5.65
C GLY A 111 -0.26 -3.46 4.69
N VAL A 112 0.96 -2.96 4.60
CA VAL A 112 1.33 -1.84 3.73
C VAL A 112 1.80 -2.38 2.38
N ALA A 113 1.08 -2.06 1.31
CA ALA A 113 1.39 -2.44 -0.06
C ALA A 113 2.69 -1.77 -0.57
N PRO A 114 3.38 -2.36 -1.56
CA PRO A 114 4.54 -1.72 -2.16
C PRO A 114 4.14 -0.46 -2.93
N MET A 115 4.86 0.64 -2.66
CA MET A 115 4.62 1.95 -3.28
C MET A 115 5.94 2.58 -3.72
N GLY A 116 6.03 2.97 -4.98
CA GLY A 116 7.18 3.70 -5.49
C GLY A 116 7.16 5.18 -5.10
N GLY A 117 8.34 5.76 -4.85
CA GLY A 117 8.49 7.19 -4.66
C GLY A 117 7.93 7.76 -3.35
N VAL A 118 7.70 6.95 -2.32
CA VAL A 118 7.18 7.40 -1.01
C VAL A 118 8.07 8.48 -0.41
N ALA A 119 9.39 8.39 -0.58
CA ALA A 119 10.34 9.39 -0.08
C ALA A 119 10.23 10.76 -0.76
N LEU A 120 9.53 10.89 -1.88
CA LEU A 120 9.17 12.20 -2.46
C LEU A 120 7.98 12.84 -1.72
N ALA A 121 7.09 12.03 -1.16
CA ALA A 121 5.90 12.52 -0.44
C ALA A 121 6.18 12.79 1.04
N ALA A 122 7.06 12.01 1.67
CA ALA A 122 7.45 12.12 3.07
C ALA A 122 8.96 11.93 3.20
N PHE A 123 9.60 12.75 4.04
CA PHE A 123 11.03 12.60 4.36
C PHE A 123 11.32 11.19 4.89
N GLU A 124 12.23 10.45 4.26
CA GLU A 124 12.51 9.04 4.59
C GLU A 124 11.24 8.16 4.66
N GLY A 125 10.25 8.41 3.80
CA GLY A 125 8.91 7.87 3.95
C GLY A 125 8.83 6.35 4.02
N ASP A 126 9.67 5.62 3.26
CA ASP A 126 9.73 4.16 3.31
C ASP A 126 10.23 3.66 4.68
N LEU A 127 11.23 4.33 5.30
CA LEU A 127 11.69 3.99 6.65
C LEU A 127 10.63 4.28 7.71
N GLN A 128 9.91 5.40 7.57
CA GLN A 128 8.85 5.76 8.49
C GLN A 128 7.69 4.76 8.43
N LEU A 129 7.29 4.32 7.24
CA LEU A 129 6.28 3.28 7.06
C LEU A 129 6.75 1.92 7.58
N ALA A 130 8.01 1.55 7.32
CA ALA A 130 8.59 0.30 7.81
C ALA A 130 8.60 0.23 9.34
N ARG A 131 9.02 1.32 10.02
CA ARG A 131 9.00 1.41 11.49
C ARG A 131 7.58 1.38 12.06
N ALA A 132 6.65 2.12 11.44
CA ALA A 132 5.25 2.11 11.86
C ALA A 132 4.63 0.71 11.76
N ALA A 133 4.89 0.01 10.67
CA ALA A 133 4.41 -1.36 10.45
C ALA A 133 5.05 -2.36 11.42
N ALA A 134 6.37 -2.25 11.67
CA ALA A 134 7.08 -3.08 12.66
C ALA A 134 6.49 -2.89 14.06
N ALA A 135 6.29 -1.64 14.49
CA ALA A 135 5.73 -1.32 15.80
C ALA A 135 4.29 -1.81 15.98
N ALA A 136 3.54 -1.92 14.88
CA ALA A 136 2.16 -2.42 14.85
C ALA A 136 2.09 -3.93 14.61
N ASN A 137 3.22 -4.59 14.38
CA ASN A 137 3.31 -6.00 13.98
C ASN A 137 2.37 -6.32 12.78
N ILE A 138 2.50 -5.55 11.70
CA ILE A 138 1.85 -5.80 10.42
C ILE A 138 2.91 -5.86 9.30
N PRO A 139 2.67 -6.56 8.17
CA PRO A 139 3.63 -6.62 7.08
C PRO A 139 3.78 -5.26 6.39
N TYR A 140 5.02 -4.97 5.98
CA TYR A 140 5.40 -3.86 5.10
C TYR A 140 6.10 -4.41 3.87
N VAL A 141 5.66 -4.02 2.68
CA VAL A 141 6.31 -4.42 1.43
C VAL A 141 7.04 -3.21 0.85
N LEU A 142 8.37 -3.28 0.80
CA LEU A 142 9.19 -2.26 0.15
C LEU A 142 9.09 -2.40 -1.36
N SER A 143 8.83 -1.29 -2.06
CA SER A 143 8.84 -1.30 -3.53
C SER A 143 10.25 -1.26 -4.11
N GLY A 144 10.49 -1.99 -5.20
CA GLY A 144 11.70 -1.84 -6.02
C GLY A 144 11.88 -0.42 -6.57
N ALA A 145 10.79 0.35 -6.73
CA ALA A 145 10.84 1.77 -7.12
C ALA A 145 11.00 2.73 -5.92
N SER A 146 11.41 2.25 -4.76
CA SER A 146 11.74 3.08 -3.61
C SER A 146 13.04 3.86 -3.83
N LEU A 147 13.10 5.04 -3.21
CA LEU A 147 14.25 5.94 -3.18
C LEU A 147 15.07 5.80 -1.87
N VAL A 148 14.78 4.78 -1.10
CA VAL A 148 15.50 4.40 0.13
C VAL A 148 16.12 3.02 -0.10
N PRO A 149 17.42 2.82 0.22
CA PRO A 149 18.08 1.52 0.05
C PRO A 149 17.35 0.41 0.80
N LEU A 150 17.21 -0.75 0.17
CA LEU A 150 16.53 -1.91 0.75
C LEU A 150 17.24 -2.39 2.03
N GLU A 151 18.54 -2.22 2.13
CA GLU A 151 19.35 -2.55 3.31
C GLU A 151 18.96 -1.70 4.53
N ALA A 152 18.66 -0.42 4.33
CA ALA A 152 18.21 0.46 5.41
C ALA A 152 16.82 0.10 5.91
N VAL A 153 15.94 -0.35 5.01
CA VAL A 153 14.56 -0.72 5.34
C VAL A 153 14.51 -2.04 6.10
N ILE A 154 15.26 -3.06 5.68
CA ILE A 154 15.29 -4.35 6.40
C ILE A 154 15.94 -4.20 7.79
N ALA A 155 16.91 -3.31 7.94
CA ALA A 155 17.48 -2.96 9.25
C ALA A 155 16.45 -2.29 10.19
N ALA A 156 15.52 -1.50 9.63
CA ALA A 156 14.46 -0.83 10.39
C ALA A 156 13.25 -1.74 10.67
N ASN A 157 12.99 -2.73 9.81
CA ASN A 157 11.94 -3.74 9.94
C ASN A 157 12.42 -5.09 9.40
N PRO A 158 12.96 -5.97 10.27
CA PRO A 158 13.49 -7.28 9.85
C PRO A 158 12.45 -8.22 9.20
N ASN A 159 11.16 -7.94 9.38
CA ASN A 159 10.06 -8.70 8.78
C ASN A 159 9.50 -8.03 7.50
N ALA A 160 10.17 -7.02 6.95
CA ALA A 160 9.78 -6.40 5.70
C ALA A 160 9.91 -7.38 4.52
N TRP A 161 9.01 -7.23 3.55
CA TRP A 161 9.07 -7.94 2.27
C TRP A 161 9.64 -7.02 1.21
N PHE A 162 10.22 -7.59 0.16
CA PHE A 162 10.72 -6.82 -0.97
C PHE A 162 9.89 -7.09 -2.23
N GLN A 163 9.40 -6.04 -2.89
CA GLN A 163 8.74 -6.14 -4.18
C GLN A 163 9.71 -5.74 -5.30
N ALA A 164 9.90 -6.65 -6.25
CA ALA A 164 10.74 -6.47 -7.41
C ALA A 164 9.93 -6.16 -8.68
N TYR A 165 10.40 -5.18 -9.43
CA TYR A 165 10.15 -5.07 -10.86
C TYR A 165 11.29 -5.82 -11.56
N ILE A 166 10.99 -6.98 -12.11
CA ILE A 166 12.00 -7.87 -12.66
C ILE A 166 12.60 -7.24 -13.93
N PRO A 167 13.94 -7.10 -14.02
CA PRO A 167 14.62 -6.67 -15.25
C PRO A 167 14.38 -7.65 -16.41
N GLY A 168 14.63 -7.22 -17.66
CA GLY A 168 14.36 -8.02 -18.84
C GLY A 168 15.32 -9.18 -19.10
N ASP A 169 16.43 -9.29 -18.38
CA ASP A 169 17.43 -10.36 -18.59
C ASP A 169 17.86 -11.06 -17.31
N ARG A 170 18.25 -12.32 -17.45
CA ARG A 170 18.53 -13.21 -16.31
C ARG A 170 19.76 -12.84 -15.50
N VAL A 171 20.73 -12.13 -16.08
CA VAL A 171 21.93 -11.68 -15.34
C VAL A 171 21.53 -10.64 -14.32
N HIS A 172 20.76 -9.63 -14.76
CA HIS A 172 20.27 -8.57 -13.87
C HIS A 172 19.22 -9.09 -12.88
N ILE A 173 18.35 -10.03 -13.30
CA ILE A 173 17.40 -10.71 -12.40
C ILE A 173 18.19 -11.40 -11.27
N GLY A 174 19.19 -12.22 -11.63
CA GLY A 174 19.99 -12.97 -10.64
C GLY A 174 20.69 -12.07 -9.66
N ALA A 175 21.34 -11.02 -10.15
CA ALA A 175 22.04 -10.06 -9.30
C ALA A 175 21.11 -9.32 -8.33
N LEU A 176 19.88 -8.95 -8.75
CA LEU A 176 18.87 -8.34 -7.87
C LEU A 176 18.40 -9.34 -6.80
N VAL A 177 18.03 -10.56 -7.18
CA VAL A 177 17.57 -11.62 -6.26
C VAL A 177 18.64 -11.92 -5.20
N GLU A 178 19.92 -12.02 -5.61
CA GLU A 178 21.04 -12.21 -4.68
C GLU A 178 21.21 -11.04 -3.72
N ARG A 179 21.11 -9.78 -4.20
CA ARG A 179 21.17 -8.59 -3.34
C ARG A 179 20.08 -8.61 -2.29
N VAL A 180 18.83 -8.91 -2.68
CA VAL A 180 17.68 -8.99 -1.78
C VAL A 180 17.89 -10.09 -0.73
N GLY A 181 18.36 -11.26 -1.14
CA GLY A 181 18.66 -12.37 -0.22
C GLY A 181 19.79 -12.04 0.75
N ARG A 182 20.90 -11.45 0.26
CA ARG A 182 22.03 -11.02 1.11
C ARG A 182 21.62 -9.93 2.13
N ALA A 183 20.66 -9.09 1.79
CA ALA A 183 20.14 -8.09 2.70
C ALA A 183 19.27 -8.69 3.82
N GLY A 184 18.84 -9.96 3.70
CA GLY A 184 18.09 -10.66 4.73
C GLY A 184 16.55 -10.67 4.54
N TYR A 185 16.04 -10.31 3.37
CA TYR A 185 14.62 -10.42 3.08
C TYR A 185 14.16 -11.89 3.00
N GLY A 186 13.14 -12.25 3.77
CA GLY A 186 12.55 -13.60 3.73
C GLY A 186 11.48 -13.79 2.66
N THR A 187 10.87 -12.71 2.18
CA THR A 187 9.80 -12.76 1.18
C THR A 187 10.08 -11.83 0.00
N LEU A 188 10.03 -12.40 -1.20
CA LEU A 188 10.16 -11.70 -2.48
C LEU A 188 8.80 -11.64 -3.17
N VAL A 189 8.32 -10.44 -3.48
CA VAL A 189 7.10 -10.19 -4.24
C VAL A 189 7.48 -9.81 -5.67
N VAL A 190 7.13 -10.61 -6.65
CA VAL A 190 7.36 -10.31 -8.08
C VAL A 190 6.11 -9.66 -8.65
N THR A 191 6.28 -8.46 -9.24
CA THR A 191 5.18 -7.75 -9.91
C THR A 191 5.13 -8.10 -11.38
N ALA A 192 3.99 -8.66 -11.83
CA ALA A 192 3.80 -9.16 -13.19
C ALA A 192 2.95 -8.23 -14.10
N ASP A 193 2.19 -7.31 -13.54
CA ASP A 193 1.22 -6.45 -14.23
C ASP A 193 1.82 -5.17 -14.84
N VAL A 194 3.15 -5.11 -15.01
CA VAL A 194 3.87 -3.95 -15.57
C VAL A 194 4.77 -4.38 -16.73
N PRO A 195 4.23 -4.97 -17.80
CA PRO A 195 5.05 -5.34 -18.96
C PRO A 195 5.59 -4.09 -19.68
N VAL A 196 4.79 -3.05 -19.76
CA VAL A 196 5.13 -1.76 -20.39
C VAL A 196 4.66 -0.60 -19.51
N PRO A 197 5.20 0.63 -19.67
CA PRO A 197 4.70 1.82 -19.00
C PRO A 197 3.24 2.10 -19.36
N ALA A 198 2.40 2.32 -18.34
CA ALA A 198 0.99 2.65 -18.53
C ALA A 198 0.78 4.11 -18.96
N ASN A 199 -0.29 4.37 -19.71
CA ASN A 199 -0.68 5.71 -20.17
C ASN A 199 -1.31 6.52 -19.01
N ARG A 200 -0.50 7.07 -18.13
CA ARG A 200 -0.94 7.85 -16.96
C ARG A 200 -1.11 9.32 -17.31
N GLU A 201 -2.12 9.64 -18.10
CA GLU A 201 -2.44 11.02 -18.51
C GLU A 201 -2.59 11.98 -17.32
N ASN A 202 -3.09 11.50 -16.17
CA ASN A 202 -3.17 12.27 -14.94
C ASN A 202 -1.82 12.81 -14.48
N ASN A 203 -0.74 12.09 -14.72
CA ASN A 203 0.60 12.55 -14.40
C ASN A 203 0.94 13.78 -15.24
N VAL A 204 0.76 13.70 -16.55
CA VAL A 204 1.05 14.79 -17.49
C VAL A 204 0.18 16.01 -17.17
N ARG A 205 -1.14 15.83 -16.98
CA ARG A 205 -2.08 16.91 -16.64
C ARG A 205 -1.74 17.61 -15.33
N ASN A 206 -1.08 16.93 -14.39
CA ASN A 206 -0.66 17.49 -13.12
C ASN A 206 0.80 17.97 -13.10
N GLY A 207 1.53 17.87 -14.22
CA GLY A 207 2.91 18.31 -14.34
C GLY A 207 3.95 17.34 -13.80
N TRP A 208 3.57 16.07 -13.57
CA TRP A 208 4.51 15.01 -13.23
C TRP A 208 5.19 14.48 -14.49
N SER A 209 6.50 14.32 -14.42
CA SER A 209 7.30 13.64 -15.44
C SER A 209 8.35 12.76 -14.78
N LEU A 210 8.80 11.75 -15.50
CA LEU A 210 10.01 11.01 -15.17
C LEU A 210 10.92 11.03 -16.41
N PRO A 211 12.11 11.63 -16.33
CA PRO A 211 12.69 12.34 -15.19
C PRO A 211 11.88 13.56 -14.75
N LEU A 212 12.00 13.95 -13.48
CA LEU A 212 11.44 15.21 -12.99
C LEU A 212 12.17 16.37 -13.68
N ARG A 213 11.43 17.15 -14.45
CA ARG A 213 12.01 18.29 -15.21
C ARG A 213 11.75 19.58 -14.43
N PRO A 214 12.82 20.33 -14.05
CA PRO A 214 12.65 21.65 -13.48
C PRO A 214 11.82 22.54 -14.41
N SER A 215 10.80 23.21 -13.88
CA SER A 215 9.93 24.12 -14.61
C SER A 215 9.44 25.24 -13.70
N PRO A 216 9.02 26.41 -14.23
CA PRO A 216 8.42 27.46 -13.41
C PRO A 216 7.20 26.98 -12.63
N THR A 217 6.38 26.09 -13.23
CA THR A 217 5.22 25.49 -12.55
C THR A 217 5.65 24.62 -11.37
N LEU A 218 6.70 23.77 -11.54
CA LEU A 218 7.22 22.96 -10.44
C LEU A 218 7.75 23.84 -9.30
N ALA A 219 8.47 24.91 -9.63
CA ALA A 219 8.98 25.85 -8.62
C ALA A 219 7.83 26.56 -7.88
N TYR A 220 6.83 27.07 -8.58
CA TYR A 220 5.66 27.71 -7.98
C TYR A 220 4.90 26.74 -7.06
N GLU A 221 4.56 25.56 -7.55
CA GLU A 221 3.88 24.51 -6.77
C GLU A 221 4.67 24.14 -5.52
N SER A 222 6.00 24.09 -5.60
CA SER A 222 6.86 23.81 -4.45
C SER A 222 6.81 24.95 -3.42
N LEU A 223 6.83 26.21 -3.85
CA LEU A 223 6.82 27.38 -2.99
C LEU A 223 5.49 27.56 -2.23
N ILE A 224 4.36 27.27 -2.85
CA ILE A 224 3.04 27.36 -2.19
C ILE A 224 2.74 26.16 -1.27
N HIS A 225 3.63 25.13 -1.26
CA HIS A 225 3.57 24.00 -0.32
C HIS A 225 4.81 23.97 0.61
N PRO A 226 5.06 25.02 1.42
CA PRO A 226 6.30 25.18 2.19
C PRO A 226 6.53 24.01 3.16
N GLY A 227 5.47 23.47 3.72
CA GLY A 227 5.59 22.32 4.61
C GLY A 227 6.17 21.07 3.92
N TRP A 228 5.86 20.82 2.64
CA TRP A 228 6.49 19.77 1.84
C TRP A 228 7.89 20.19 1.40
N LEU A 229 8.06 21.42 0.91
CA LEU A 229 9.34 21.91 0.41
C LEU A 229 10.44 21.80 1.47
N PHE A 230 10.20 22.36 2.68
CA PHE A 230 11.19 22.35 3.75
C PHE A 230 11.24 21.03 4.52
N GLY A 231 10.08 20.43 4.80
CA GLY A 231 9.99 19.24 5.64
C GLY A 231 10.26 17.92 4.90
N THR A 232 10.22 17.91 3.56
CA THR A 232 10.46 16.71 2.76
C THR A 232 11.59 16.93 1.77
N TRP A 233 11.43 17.81 0.80
CA TRP A 233 12.37 17.94 -0.31
C TRP A 233 13.74 18.45 0.13
N LEU A 234 13.80 19.62 0.77
CA LEU A 234 15.07 20.20 1.24
C LEU A 234 15.69 19.38 2.37
N ALA A 235 14.88 18.80 3.26
CA ALA A 235 15.37 17.88 4.29
C ALA A 235 16.04 16.65 3.68
N THR A 236 15.44 16.07 2.62
CA THR A 236 16.03 14.94 1.89
C THR A 236 17.34 15.34 1.21
N LEU A 237 17.36 16.47 0.50
CA LEU A 237 18.59 16.96 -0.15
C LEU A 237 19.73 17.21 0.85
N LYS A 238 19.41 17.76 2.03
CA LYS A 238 20.39 18.05 3.08
C LYS A 238 20.96 16.77 3.70
N LYS A 239 20.12 15.77 3.97
CA LYS A 239 20.56 14.56 4.69
C LYS A 239 21.09 13.48 3.76
N ASN A 240 20.38 13.22 2.64
CA ASN A 240 20.60 12.06 1.78
C ASN A 240 21.13 12.43 0.38
N GLY A 241 21.22 13.74 0.07
CA GLY A 241 21.53 14.21 -1.28
C GLY A 241 20.37 14.02 -2.26
N MET A 242 20.67 14.04 -3.56
CA MET A 242 19.68 13.84 -4.61
C MET A 242 19.07 12.43 -4.51
N PRO A 243 17.73 12.29 -4.49
CA PRO A 243 17.09 10.98 -4.47
C PRO A 243 17.39 10.16 -5.74
N HIS A 244 17.69 8.88 -5.56
CA HIS A 244 17.95 7.90 -6.60
C HIS A 244 16.95 6.74 -6.53
N PHE A 245 16.73 6.04 -7.63
CA PHE A 245 16.08 4.73 -7.62
C PHE A 245 17.04 3.69 -7.05
N GLU A 246 16.90 3.38 -5.77
CA GLU A 246 17.89 2.59 -5.03
C GLU A 246 17.80 1.08 -5.27
N ASN A 247 16.63 0.58 -5.74
CA ASN A 247 16.31 -0.85 -5.65
C ASN A 247 15.79 -1.48 -6.96
N MET A 248 15.88 -0.76 -8.10
CA MET A 248 15.44 -1.28 -9.40
C MET A 248 16.40 -2.35 -9.96
N ALA A 249 17.64 -2.36 -9.49
CA ALA A 249 18.68 -3.28 -9.90
C ALA A 249 19.58 -3.65 -8.71
N ALA A 250 20.59 -4.48 -8.95
CA ALA A 250 21.60 -4.84 -7.94
C ALA A 250 22.49 -3.67 -7.53
N SER A 251 22.61 -2.64 -8.36
CA SER A 251 23.33 -1.40 -8.07
C SER A 251 22.37 -0.22 -7.95
N ARG A 252 22.87 0.84 -7.31
CA ARG A 252 22.16 2.11 -7.22
C ARG A 252 21.81 2.64 -8.61
N GLY A 253 20.52 2.97 -8.81
CA GLY A 253 20.03 3.50 -10.07
C GLY A 253 20.24 5.00 -10.25
N ALA A 254 19.65 5.55 -11.31
CA ALA A 254 19.78 6.95 -11.67
C ALA A 254 19.08 7.89 -10.68
N PRO A 255 19.58 9.14 -10.51
CA PRO A 255 18.86 10.19 -9.81
C PRO A 255 17.49 10.49 -10.46
N VAL A 256 16.51 10.90 -9.67
CA VAL A 256 15.14 11.19 -10.16
C VAL A 256 15.08 12.32 -11.21
N LEU A 257 16.10 13.18 -11.24
CA LEU A 257 16.23 14.25 -12.24
C LEU A 257 17.01 13.83 -13.50
N SER A 258 17.61 12.65 -13.52
CA SER A 258 18.44 12.18 -14.64
C SER A 258 17.58 11.71 -15.80
N ALA A 259 17.97 12.06 -17.04
CA ALA A 259 17.36 11.52 -18.26
C ALA A 259 17.41 9.96 -18.32
N ASN A 260 18.32 9.35 -17.58
CA ASN A 260 18.40 7.88 -17.48
C ASN A 260 17.42 7.28 -16.45
N ALA A 261 16.70 8.09 -15.68
CA ALA A 261 15.72 7.59 -14.70
C ALA A 261 14.62 6.75 -15.36
N GLU A 262 14.17 7.15 -16.56
CA GLU A 262 13.17 6.41 -17.33
C GLU A 262 13.64 5.02 -17.74
N ARG A 263 14.92 4.85 -18.06
CA ARG A 263 15.52 3.55 -18.44
C ARG A 263 15.48 2.52 -17.32
N SER A 264 15.43 2.97 -16.07
CA SER A 264 15.25 2.08 -14.90
C SER A 264 13.91 1.35 -14.92
N PHE A 265 12.93 1.86 -15.68
CA PHE A 265 11.61 1.27 -15.86
C PHE A 265 11.42 0.60 -17.22
N GLY A 266 12.49 0.18 -17.86
CA GLY A 266 12.48 -0.40 -19.21
C GLY A 266 11.41 -1.48 -19.44
N SER A 267 11.19 -1.85 -20.70
CA SER A 267 10.19 -2.85 -21.10
C SER A 267 10.45 -4.20 -20.44
N ARG A 268 9.39 -4.86 -20.02
CA ARG A 268 9.34 -6.20 -19.40
C ARG A 268 8.42 -7.14 -20.18
N ASP A 269 8.07 -6.77 -21.39
CA ASP A 269 7.13 -7.47 -22.27
C ASP A 269 7.59 -8.87 -22.70
N ALA A 270 8.90 -9.13 -22.59
CA ALA A 270 9.49 -10.45 -22.85
C ALA A 270 9.47 -11.42 -21.65
N LEU A 271 9.09 -10.93 -20.43
CA LEU A 271 9.02 -11.80 -19.26
C LEU A 271 7.91 -12.84 -19.38
N SER A 272 8.21 -14.04 -18.94
CA SER A 272 7.34 -15.19 -19.07
C SER A 272 7.36 -16.09 -17.83
N TRP A 273 6.50 -17.08 -17.79
CA TRP A 273 6.47 -18.11 -16.75
C TRP A 273 7.79 -18.89 -16.64
N VAL A 274 8.56 -19.00 -17.74
CA VAL A 274 9.91 -19.61 -17.72
C VAL A 274 10.88 -18.82 -16.83
N ASP A 275 10.74 -17.50 -16.82
CA ASP A 275 11.57 -16.64 -15.97
C ASP A 275 11.10 -16.70 -14.51
N MET A 276 9.81 -16.84 -14.26
CA MET A 276 9.25 -17.07 -12.91
C MET A 276 9.77 -18.39 -12.32
N ALA A 277 9.74 -19.48 -13.09
CA ALA A 277 10.31 -20.77 -12.67
C ALA A 277 11.83 -20.68 -12.43
N TRP A 278 12.54 -19.87 -13.21
CA TRP A 278 13.96 -19.62 -13.05
C TRP A 278 14.25 -18.84 -11.75
N ILE A 279 13.43 -17.85 -11.38
CA ILE A 279 13.49 -17.12 -10.12
C ILE A 279 13.22 -18.06 -8.95
N ARG A 280 12.17 -18.88 -9.02
CA ARG A 280 11.81 -19.84 -7.96
C ARG A 280 12.99 -20.74 -7.58
N LYS A 281 13.72 -21.23 -8.57
CA LYS A 281 14.91 -22.10 -8.34
C LYS A 281 16.05 -21.40 -7.60
N ARG A 282 16.09 -20.06 -7.58
CA ARG A 282 17.15 -19.25 -6.95
C ARG A 282 16.74 -18.57 -5.66
N TRP A 283 15.46 -18.43 -5.45
CA TRP A 283 14.93 -17.80 -4.24
C TRP A 283 14.48 -18.87 -3.25
N ALA A 284 15.19 -19.02 -2.14
CA ALA A 284 14.86 -20.02 -1.12
C ALA A 284 13.74 -19.59 -0.16
N GLY A 285 13.48 -18.28 -0.04
CA GLY A 285 12.43 -17.71 0.82
C GLY A 285 11.04 -17.83 0.21
N LYS A 286 10.07 -17.14 0.81
CA LYS A 286 8.70 -17.05 0.31
C LYS A 286 8.66 -16.24 -0.98
N LEU A 287 8.00 -16.77 -2.00
CA LEU A 287 7.85 -16.16 -3.32
C LEU A 287 6.39 -15.85 -3.59
N VAL A 288 6.07 -14.59 -3.86
CA VAL A 288 4.71 -14.10 -4.07
C VAL A 288 4.59 -13.47 -5.46
N LEU A 289 3.56 -13.82 -6.22
CA LEU A 289 3.24 -13.18 -7.50
C LEU A 289 2.18 -12.10 -7.28
N LYS A 290 2.45 -10.88 -7.76
CA LYS A 290 1.51 -9.74 -7.64
C LYS A 290 1.06 -9.26 -9.01
N GLY A 291 -0.26 -8.93 -9.13
CA GLY A 291 -0.79 -8.30 -10.33
C GLY A 291 -1.52 -9.25 -11.25
N LEU A 292 -2.04 -10.37 -10.73
CA LEU A 292 -2.87 -11.28 -11.48
C LEU A 292 -4.35 -11.08 -11.17
N LEU A 293 -5.21 -11.32 -12.16
CA LEU A 293 -6.67 -11.20 -12.08
C LEU A 293 -7.38 -12.39 -12.70
N ALA A 294 -6.68 -13.18 -13.52
CA ALA A 294 -7.22 -14.35 -14.17
C ALA A 294 -7.01 -15.61 -13.31
N PRO A 295 -8.06 -16.46 -13.14
CA PRO A 295 -7.94 -17.73 -12.41
C PRO A 295 -6.85 -18.66 -12.96
N GLU A 296 -6.70 -18.72 -14.28
CA GLU A 296 -5.70 -19.55 -14.97
C GLU A 296 -4.27 -19.15 -14.58
N ASP A 297 -4.02 -17.87 -14.31
CA ASP A 297 -2.71 -17.38 -13.85
C ASP A 297 -2.43 -17.80 -12.40
N ALA A 298 -3.47 -17.93 -11.57
CA ALA A 298 -3.33 -18.48 -10.21
C ALA A 298 -2.88 -19.95 -10.26
N ARG A 299 -3.52 -20.78 -11.09
CA ARG A 299 -3.11 -22.17 -11.30
C ARG A 299 -1.66 -22.27 -11.77
N ARG A 300 -1.26 -21.46 -12.75
CA ARG A 300 0.12 -21.42 -13.24
C ARG A 300 1.12 -20.97 -12.18
N ALA A 301 0.75 -20.03 -11.31
CA ALA A 301 1.58 -19.61 -10.19
C ALA A 301 1.80 -20.78 -9.21
N GLN A 302 0.76 -21.55 -8.90
CA GLN A 302 0.84 -22.74 -8.08
C GLN A 302 1.78 -23.79 -8.72
N GLU A 303 1.60 -24.11 -9.99
CA GLU A 303 2.44 -25.04 -10.74
C GLU A 303 3.91 -24.59 -10.81
N THR A 304 4.14 -23.28 -10.81
CA THR A 304 5.49 -22.69 -10.81
C THR A 304 6.15 -22.72 -9.42
N GLY A 305 5.37 -23.01 -8.35
CA GLY A 305 5.85 -23.12 -6.98
C GLY A 305 5.88 -21.79 -6.21
N PHE A 306 4.99 -20.86 -6.53
CA PHE A 306 4.77 -19.69 -5.70
C PHE A 306 4.13 -20.09 -4.36
N ASP A 307 4.52 -19.40 -3.27
CA ASP A 307 3.93 -19.59 -1.93
C ASP A 307 2.64 -18.79 -1.75
N GLY A 308 2.43 -17.74 -2.55
CA GLY A 308 1.25 -16.90 -2.49
C GLY A 308 1.11 -15.95 -3.67
N ILE A 309 -0.06 -15.35 -3.75
CA ILE A 309 -0.43 -14.41 -4.82
C ILE A 309 -1.10 -13.17 -4.23
N ILE A 310 -0.93 -12.02 -4.88
CA ILE A 310 -1.67 -10.79 -4.58
C ILE A 310 -2.56 -10.47 -5.78
N VAL A 311 -3.87 -10.66 -5.63
CA VAL A 311 -4.90 -10.28 -6.60
C VAL A 311 -4.92 -8.77 -6.69
N SER A 312 -4.58 -8.21 -7.85
CA SER A 312 -4.30 -6.79 -8.00
C SER A 312 -4.40 -6.32 -9.43
N ASN A 313 -5.04 -5.17 -9.66
CA ASN A 313 -4.94 -4.39 -10.89
C ASN A 313 -4.04 -3.15 -10.70
N HIS A 314 -3.04 -3.26 -9.79
CA HIS A 314 -2.12 -2.16 -9.45
C HIS A 314 -2.84 -0.92 -8.91
N GLY A 315 -4.01 -1.09 -8.29
CA GLY A 315 -4.84 0.01 -7.80
C GLY A 315 -5.40 0.91 -8.91
N GLY A 316 -5.66 0.35 -10.10
CA GLY A 316 -6.17 1.03 -11.29
C GLY A 316 -5.13 1.93 -11.95
N ARG A 317 -3.86 1.52 -11.99
CA ARG A 317 -2.75 2.33 -12.50
C ARG A 317 -2.07 1.75 -13.75
N GLN A 318 -2.50 0.59 -14.25
CA GLN A 318 -1.86 -0.11 -15.38
C GLN A 318 -2.78 -0.21 -16.60
N LEU A 319 -3.80 -1.03 -16.56
CA LEU A 319 -4.78 -1.17 -17.63
C LEU A 319 -6.10 -0.57 -17.17
N ASP A 320 -6.62 0.40 -17.92
CA ASP A 320 -7.96 0.94 -17.63
C ASP A 320 -9.04 -0.09 -18.00
N PHE A 321 -10.22 0.02 -17.40
CA PHE A 321 -11.29 -0.97 -17.54
C PHE A 321 -10.90 -2.42 -17.15
N SER A 322 -9.74 -2.64 -16.52
CA SER A 322 -9.43 -3.95 -15.95
C SER A 322 -10.42 -4.28 -14.83
N VAL A 323 -10.75 -5.57 -14.68
CA VAL A 323 -11.64 -6.03 -13.60
C VAL A 323 -11.10 -5.59 -12.24
N ALA A 324 -12.00 -5.24 -11.33
CA ALA A 324 -11.64 -4.87 -9.97
C ALA A 324 -11.04 -6.08 -9.22
N SER A 325 -10.00 -5.85 -8.43
CA SER A 325 -9.33 -6.93 -7.68
C SER A 325 -10.30 -7.73 -6.82
N LEU A 326 -11.29 -7.07 -6.18
CA LEU A 326 -12.31 -7.75 -5.38
C LEU A 326 -13.27 -8.62 -6.21
N ASP A 327 -13.57 -8.23 -7.44
CA ASP A 327 -14.44 -9.00 -8.34
C ASP A 327 -13.71 -10.24 -8.90
N ALA A 328 -12.40 -10.16 -9.09
CA ALA A 328 -11.59 -11.29 -9.55
C ALA A 328 -11.27 -12.30 -8.42
N LEU A 329 -11.39 -11.88 -7.16
CA LEU A 329 -10.87 -12.62 -6.01
C LEU A 329 -11.41 -14.04 -5.89
N ALA A 330 -12.72 -14.25 -6.01
CA ALA A 330 -13.35 -15.57 -5.80
C ALA A 330 -12.83 -16.59 -6.82
N GLY A 331 -12.87 -16.25 -8.13
CA GLY A 331 -12.38 -17.16 -9.16
C GLY A 331 -10.87 -17.43 -9.06
N VAL A 332 -10.07 -16.43 -8.66
CA VAL A 332 -8.64 -16.63 -8.40
C VAL A 332 -8.41 -17.55 -7.20
N LYS A 333 -9.21 -17.41 -6.13
CA LYS A 333 -9.09 -18.27 -4.92
C LYS A 333 -9.39 -19.73 -5.23
N GLU A 334 -10.38 -20.00 -6.08
CA GLU A 334 -10.74 -21.37 -6.52
C GLU A 334 -9.58 -22.10 -7.20
N GLU A 335 -8.77 -21.38 -7.98
CA GLU A 335 -7.64 -21.95 -8.73
C GLU A 335 -6.28 -21.85 -8.01
N ALA A 336 -6.25 -21.19 -6.85
CA ALA A 336 -5.00 -20.94 -6.13
C ALA A 336 -4.46 -22.15 -5.34
N GLY A 337 -5.25 -23.23 -5.19
CA GLY A 337 -4.87 -24.38 -4.38
C GLY A 337 -4.48 -23.99 -2.94
N GLU A 338 -3.33 -24.47 -2.49
CA GLU A 338 -2.81 -24.22 -1.13
C GLU A 338 -2.07 -22.88 -0.99
N MET A 339 -1.95 -22.09 -2.07
CA MET A 339 -1.29 -20.79 -1.99
C MET A 339 -2.07 -19.81 -1.13
N THR A 340 -1.33 -18.97 -0.41
CA THR A 340 -1.92 -17.81 0.27
C THR A 340 -2.42 -16.80 -0.77
N VAL A 341 -3.71 -16.45 -0.70
CA VAL A 341 -4.34 -15.48 -1.59
C VAL A 341 -4.52 -14.15 -0.89
N MET A 342 -3.84 -13.13 -1.35
CA MET A 342 -3.89 -11.78 -0.80
C MET A 342 -4.55 -10.85 -1.81
N LEU A 343 -5.03 -9.69 -1.35
CA LEU A 343 -5.68 -8.70 -2.19
C LEU A 343 -5.10 -7.30 -1.96
N ASP A 344 -4.98 -6.50 -3.03
CA ASP A 344 -4.86 -5.06 -2.92
C ASP A 344 -5.75 -4.34 -3.95
N GLY A 345 -5.90 -3.03 -3.78
CA GLY A 345 -6.70 -2.18 -4.68
C GLY A 345 -8.07 -1.80 -4.08
N GLY A 346 -8.30 -0.51 -3.92
CA GLY A 346 -9.58 0.06 -3.49
C GLY A 346 -9.84 0.14 -1.99
N VAL A 347 -9.17 -0.60 -1.15
CA VAL A 347 -9.41 -0.68 0.30
C VAL A 347 -9.20 0.66 1.01
N ARG A 348 -10.17 1.07 1.84
CA ARG A 348 -10.17 2.33 2.63
C ARG A 348 -10.74 2.18 4.04
N ARG A 349 -11.57 1.18 4.32
CA ARG A 349 -12.31 1.00 5.56
C ARG A 349 -12.10 -0.40 6.14
N GLY A 350 -12.35 -0.57 7.44
CA GLY A 350 -12.38 -1.89 8.08
C GLY A 350 -13.36 -2.83 7.41
N THR A 351 -14.54 -2.33 7.03
CA THR A 351 -15.54 -3.10 6.27
C THR A 351 -15.02 -3.58 4.91
N ASP A 352 -14.12 -2.84 4.24
CA ASP A 352 -13.52 -3.31 2.98
C ASP A 352 -12.60 -4.50 3.24
N VAL A 353 -11.80 -4.46 4.32
CA VAL A 353 -10.95 -5.59 4.73
C VAL A 353 -11.81 -6.82 5.01
N ILE A 354 -12.86 -6.67 5.82
CA ILE A 354 -13.78 -7.77 6.16
C ILE A 354 -14.43 -8.37 4.90
N LYS A 355 -14.87 -7.54 3.94
CA LYS A 355 -15.46 -8.03 2.67
C LYS A 355 -14.45 -8.85 1.86
N ALA A 356 -13.20 -8.40 1.77
CA ALA A 356 -12.16 -9.15 1.05
C ALA A 356 -11.87 -10.50 1.72
N LEU A 357 -11.76 -10.53 3.05
CA LEU A 357 -11.54 -11.76 3.80
C LEU A 357 -12.73 -12.71 3.68
N ALA A 358 -13.97 -12.19 3.78
CA ALA A 358 -15.19 -12.99 3.61
C ALA A 358 -15.33 -13.60 2.21
N LEU A 359 -14.71 -13.00 1.19
CA LEU A 359 -14.64 -13.53 -0.18
C LEU A 359 -13.45 -14.46 -0.43
N GLY A 360 -12.68 -14.80 0.61
CA GLY A 360 -11.62 -15.78 0.56
C GLY A 360 -10.20 -15.22 0.45
N ALA A 361 -9.99 -13.92 0.62
CA ALA A 361 -8.64 -13.42 0.82
C ALA A 361 -8.12 -13.86 2.20
N ASP A 362 -6.87 -14.29 2.25
CA ASP A 362 -6.20 -14.62 3.50
C ASP A 362 -5.60 -13.35 4.14
N PHE A 363 -5.33 -12.32 3.32
CA PHE A 363 -4.70 -11.07 3.76
C PHE A 363 -4.98 -9.91 2.79
N VAL A 364 -4.88 -8.65 3.28
CA VAL A 364 -5.20 -7.45 2.50
C VAL A 364 -4.07 -6.42 2.59
N PHE A 365 -3.68 -5.82 1.46
CA PHE A 365 -2.68 -4.76 1.42
C PHE A 365 -3.28 -3.41 1.00
N LEU A 366 -2.81 -2.33 1.63
CA LEU A 366 -3.23 -0.96 1.32
C LEU A 366 -2.03 -0.10 0.91
N GLY A 367 -2.18 0.67 -0.16
CA GLY A 367 -1.14 1.60 -0.65
C GLY A 367 -1.44 3.06 -0.28
N ARG A 368 -2.21 3.76 -1.13
CA ARG A 368 -2.44 5.21 -1.06
C ARG A 368 -2.72 5.77 0.34
N PRO A 369 -3.58 5.17 1.19
CA PRO A 369 -3.83 5.72 2.52
C PRO A 369 -2.56 5.88 3.36
N PHE A 370 -1.64 4.92 3.28
CA PHE A 370 -0.42 4.96 4.08
C PHE A 370 0.61 5.97 3.54
N ILE A 371 0.72 6.16 2.22
CA ILE A 371 1.57 7.24 1.70
C ILE A 371 1.03 8.62 2.07
N TYR A 372 -0.30 8.81 2.07
CA TYR A 372 -0.93 10.04 2.53
C TYR A 372 -0.67 10.27 4.03
N ALA A 373 -0.82 9.23 4.85
CA ALA A 373 -0.55 9.31 6.28
C ALA A 373 0.91 9.69 6.59
N ALA A 374 1.86 9.09 5.87
CA ALA A 374 3.29 9.43 5.97
C ALA A 374 3.56 10.88 5.54
N ALA A 375 2.96 11.36 4.44
CA ALA A 375 3.10 12.73 3.97
C ALA A 375 2.55 13.77 4.97
N LEU A 376 1.51 13.43 5.71
CA LEU A 376 0.84 14.31 6.68
C LEU A 376 1.48 14.31 8.05
N GLY A 377 2.04 13.20 8.49
CA GLY A 377 2.47 13.04 9.87
C GLY A 377 3.66 12.11 10.11
N GLY A 378 4.36 11.71 9.04
CA GLY A 378 5.49 10.81 9.13
C GLY A 378 5.13 9.46 9.76
N GLU A 379 6.02 8.90 10.56
CA GLU A 379 5.81 7.64 11.28
C GLU A 379 4.58 7.70 12.20
N MET A 380 4.39 8.81 12.93
CA MET A 380 3.22 8.99 13.79
C MET A 380 1.90 9.04 13.00
N GLY A 381 1.92 9.64 11.81
CA GLY A 381 0.77 9.63 10.89
C GLY A 381 0.44 8.22 10.40
N ALA A 382 1.46 7.45 10.03
CA ALA A 382 1.29 6.06 9.63
C ALA A 382 0.76 5.18 10.76
N ARG A 383 1.31 5.29 11.98
CA ARG A 383 0.82 4.58 13.18
C ARG A 383 -0.64 4.93 13.50
N HIS A 384 -1.01 6.21 13.37
CA HIS A 384 -2.39 6.64 13.57
C HIS A 384 -3.35 6.02 12.53
N ALA A 385 -2.96 6.01 11.25
CA ALA A 385 -3.76 5.38 10.20
C ALA A 385 -3.90 3.86 10.40
N ILE A 386 -2.84 3.17 10.82
CA ILE A 386 -2.85 1.74 11.16
C ILE A 386 -3.84 1.49 12.32
N ALA A 387 -3.76 2.27 13.39
CA ALA A 387 -4.64 2.12 14.54
C ALA A 387 -6.11 2.37 14.18
N LEU A 388 -6.42 3.42 13.40
CA LEU A 388 -7.78 3.70 12.93
C LEU A 388 -8.38 2.52 12.16
N LEU A 389 -7.63 1.95 11.20
CA LEU A 389 -8.11 0.81 10.43
C LEU A 389 -8.32 -0.43 11.30
N SER A 390 -7.39 -0.69 12.21
CA SER A 390 -7.48 -1.81 13.16
C SER A 390 -8.67 -1.66 14.11
N GLU A 391 -8.94 -0.45 14.61
CA GLU A 391 -10.14 -0.17 15.43
C GLU A 391 -11.44 -0.34 14.65
N GLU A 392 -11.46 0.01 13.37
CA GLU A 392 -12.62 -0.25 12.50
C GLU A 392 -12.86 -1.75 12.35
N ILE A 393 -11.82 -2.53 12.01
CA ILE A 393 -11.95 -3.99 11.86
C ILE A 393 -12.47 -4.64 13.15
N ASP A 394 -11.89 -4.29 14.30
CA ASP A 394 -12.33 -4.85 15.59
C ASP A 394 -13.80 -4.56 15.88
N ARG A 395 -14.23 -3.31 15.65
CA ARG A 395 -15.63 -2.89 15.83
C ARG A 395 -16.57 -3.59 14.87
N ASP A 396 -16.15 -3.67 13.61
CA ASP A 396 -16.97 -4.24 12.53
C ASP A 396 -17.13 -5.75 12.74
N LEU A 397 -16.13 -6.49 13.20
CA LEU A 397 -16.25 -7.90 13.61
C LEU A 397 -17.31 -8.07 14.68
N ALA A 398 -17.32 -7.21 15.71
CA ALA A 398 -18.35 -7.26 16.76
C ALA A 398 -19.73 -6.97 16.20
N LEU A 399 -19.86 -5.95 15.34
CA LEU A 399 -21.15 -5.51 14.77
C LEU A 399 -21.75 -6.53 13.81
N ILE A 400 -20.94 -7.29 13.08
CA ILE A 400 -21.45 -8.36 12.21
C ILE A 400 -21.67 -9.69 12.96
N GLY A 401 -21.34 -9.77 14.26
CA GLY A 401 -21.47 -11.00 15.05
C GLY A 401 -20.47 -12.08 14.62
N CYS A 402 -19.20 -11.71 14.43
CA CYS A 402 -18.11 -12.59 14.06
C CYS A 402 -17.07 -12.67 15.20
N GLY A 403 -16.78 -13.88 15.71
CA GLY A 403 -15.88 -14.09 16.82
C GLY A 403 -14.39 -14.00 16.46
N GLY A 404 -14.05 -14.11 15.17
CA GLY A 404 -12.68 -14.04 14.69
C GLY A 404 -12.60 -14.19 13.17
N LEU A 405 -11.40 -13.95 12.61
CA LEU A 405 -11.20 -14.01 11.15
C LEU A 405 -11.42 -15.43 10.58
N GLY A 406 -11.21 -16.48 11.38
CA GLY A 406 -11.44 -17.86 10.95
C GLY A 406 -12.93 -18.23 10.76
N ASP A 407 -13.84 -17.43 11.34
CA ASP A 407 -15.29 -17.65 11.20
C ASP A 407 -15.89 -16.84 10.04
N LEU A 408 -15.07 -15.98 9.42
CA LEU A 408 -15.50 -15.04 8.39
C LEU A 408 -15.56 -15.70 7.01
N ASP A 409 -16.75 -15.73 6.42
CA ASP A 409 -16.98 -16.31 5.09
C ASP A 409 -18.07 -15.55 4.31
N ALA A 410 -18.38 -16.02 3.10
CA ALA A 410 -19.34 -15.41 2.20
C ALA A 410 -20.77 -15.29 2.78
N ARG A 411 -21.14 -16.06 3.83
CA ARG A 411 -22.46 -15.95 4.50
C ARG A 411 -22.65 -14.62 5.23
N PHE A 412 -21.58 -13.87 5.49
CA PHE A 412 -21.64 -12.51 6.02
C PHE A 412 -21.86 -11.45 4.93
N LEU A 413 -22.02 -11.84 3.67
CA LEU A 413 -22.17 -10.93 2.55
C LEU A 413 -23.50 -11.12 1.82
N THR A 414 -23.98 -10.04 1.20
CA THR A 414 -25.07 -10.05 0.21
C THR A 414 -24.63 -9.28 -1.04
N GLY A 415 -25.26 -9.54 -2.18
CA GLY A 415 -24.90 -8.89 -3.44
C GLY A 415 -23.64 -9.47 -4.08
N ILE A 416 -23.42 -10.77 -3.87
CA ILE A 416 -22.32 -11.53 -4.47
C ILE A 416 -22.69 -11.91 -5.89
#